data_42f6d51a7014277ade5d1bb489bda9b8
#
_entry.id   42f6d51a7014277ade5d1bb489bda9b8
#
_cell.length_a   1.000
_cell.length_b   1.000
_cell.length_c   1.000
_cell.angle_alpha   90.00
_cell.angle_beta   90.00
_cell.angle_gamma   90.00
#
_symmetry.space_group_name_H-M   'P 1'
#
loop_
_entity.id
_entity.type
_entity.pdbx_description
1 polymer ?
#
loop_
_entity_poly.entity_id
_entity_poly.type
_entity_poly.pdbx_seq_one_letter_code
_entity_poly.pdbx_strand_id
1 'polypeptide(L)'
;MYKRQLHRCVAVADGFYEWKREEKEKTPHYFTREDTNPIFFAGIFENDQFCLITEEAKENINEIHHRQPVILNQADINRYLNLELQGSTFLKERKIPNLIFYEVSKDVNKPTNNSASLIQKI
;
A
#
# COMPACT_ATOMS: atom_id res chain seq x y z
N MET A 1 -7.42 -33.10 -4.88
CA MET A 1 -7.03 -32.12 -3.86
C MET A 1 -7.73 -30.81 -4.11
N TYR A 2 -8.38 -30.31 -3.12
CA TYR A 2 -9.11 -29.06 -3.20
C TYR A 2 -8.16 -27.87 -3.16
N LYS A 3 -8.22 -27.03 -4.18
CA LYS A 3 -7.47 -25.78 -4.19
C LYS A 3 -8.41 -24.62 -3.86
N ARG A 4 -8.04 -23.89 -2.83
CA ARG A 4 -8.79 -22.72 -2.41
C ARG A 4 -8.68 -21.63 -3.47
N GLN A 5 -9.81 -21.15 -3.94
CA GLN A 5 -9.82 -20.01 -4.84
C GLN A 5 -9.76 -18.73 -4.05
N LEU A 6 -8.76 -17.91 -4.35
CA LEU A 6 -8.63 -16.60 -3.78
C LEU A 6 -9.36 -15.59 -4.67
N HIS A 7 -10.19 -14.79 -4.05
CA HIS A 7 -10.87 -13.72 -4.75
C HIS A 7 -10.03 -12.46 -4.71
N ARG A 8 -9.89 -11.79 -5.84
CA ARG A 8 -9.15 -10.54 -5.93
C ARG A 8 -10.05 -9.36 -5.64
N CYS A 9 -9.46 -8.35 -5.01
CA CYS A 9 -10.14 -7.10 -4.75
C CYS A 9 -9.14 -5.94 -4.87
N VAL A 10 -9.68 -4.73 -4.90
CA VAL A 10 -8.88 -3.52 -4.90
C VAL A 10 -9.33 -2.67 -3.73
N ALA A 11 -8.39 -2.31 -2.87
CA ALA A 11 -8.66 -1.39 -1.77
C ALA A 11 -8.26 0.01 -2.19
N VAL A 12 -9.12 0.98 -1.92
CA VAL A 12 -8.91 2.38 -2.32
C VAL A 12 -8.64 3.21 -1.07
N ALA A 13 -7.59 4.01 -1.12
CA ALA A 13 -7.21 4.86 0.01
C ALA A 13 -6.60 6.16 -0.47
N ASP A 14 -6.60 7.17 0.40
CA ASP A 14 -5.92 8.44 0.13
C ASP A 14 -4.42 8.32 0.32
N GLY A 15 -3.99 7.42 1.17
CA GLY A 15 -2.59 7.21 1.48
C GLY A 15 -2.44 6.05 2.45
N PHE A 16 -1.22 5.86 2.93
CA PHE A 16 -0.94 4.80 3.91
C PHE A 16 0.24 5.18 4.78
N TYR A 17 0.34 4.51 5.91
CA TYR A 17 1.43 4.73 6.86
C TYR A 17 2.45 3.61 6.77
N GLU A 18 3.72 3.95 6.94
CA GLU A 18 4.81 3.02 7.18
C GLU A 18 5.74 3.60 8.23
N TRP A 19 6.40 2.75 8.98
CA TRP A 19 7.27 3.16 10.06
C TRP A 19 8.71 2.88 9.68
N LYS A 20 9.53 3.91 9.72
CA LYS A 20 10.97 3.78 9.55
C LYS A 20 11.57 3.34 10.88
N ARG A 21 12.26 2.22 10.86
CA ARG A 21 12.94 1.73 12.05
C ARG A 21 14.34 2.32 12.11
N GLU A 22 14.64 3.06 13.17
CA GLU A 22 15.96 3.62 13.44
C GLU A 22 16.36 3.23 14.86
N GLU A 23 17.37 2.38 14.99
CA GLU A 23 17.85 1.89 16.28
C GLU A 23 16.69 1.41 17.18
N LYS A 24 16.32 2.19 18.18
CA LYS A 24 15.28 1.84 19.14
C LYS A 24 13.94 2.51 18.85
N GLU A 25 13.89 3.37 17.85
CA GLU A 25 12.67 4.10 17.53
C GLU A 25 12.07 3.68 16.21
N LYS A 26 10.77 3.82 16.12
CA LYS A 26 10.01 3.70 14.87
C LYS A 26 9.35 5.03 14.61
N THR A 27 9.63 5.58 13.44
CA THR A 27 9.11 6.90 13.06
C THR A 27 8.06 6.73 11.98
N PRO A 28 6.82 7.19 12.22
CA PRO A 28 5.75 7.03 11.22
C PRO A 28 5.90 8.02 10.08
N HIS A 29 5.62 7.52 8.87
CA HIS A 29 5.59 8.33 7.66
C HIS A 29 4.27 8.08 6.96
N TYR A 30 3.75 9.13 6.33
CA TYR A 30 2.53 9.04 5.53
C TYR A 30 2.89 9.12 4.06
N PHE A 31 2.40 8.15 3.29
CA PHE A 31 2.64 8.06 1.86
C PHE A 31 1.38 8.42 1.11
N THR A 32 1.50 9.24 0.08
CA THR A 32 0.38 9.61 -0.78
C THR A 32 0.90 9.77 -2.20
N ARG A 33 -0.02 9.80 -3.18
CA ARG A 33 0.39 10.05 -4.56
C ARG A 33 0.73 11.52 -4.75
N GLU A 34 1.76 11.74 -5.55
CA GLU A 34 2.19 13.09 -5.89
C GLU A 34 1.07 13.88 -6.57
N ASP A 35 0.25 13.22 -7.38
CA ASP A 35 -0.85 13.84 -8.11
C ASP A 35 -2.14 14.02 -7.29
N THR A 36 -2.12 13.65 -6.02
CA THR A 36 -3.26 13.73 -5.08
C THR A 36 -4.43 12.81 -5.40
N ASN A 37 -4.32 11.96 -6.41
CA ASN A 37 -5.35 10.96 -6.71
C ASN A 37 -5.31 9.80 -5.69
N PRO A 38 -6.41 9.04 -5.55
CA PRO A 38 -6.42 7.88 -4.66
C PRO A 38 -5.42 6.81 -5.08
N ILE A 39 -5.00 6.02 -4.09
CA ILE A 39 -4.14 4.86 -4.30
C ILE A 39 -5.03 3.62 -4.39
N PHE A 40 -4.71 2.74 -5.34
CA PHE A 40 -5.41 1.47 -5.53
C PHE A 40 -4.46 0.34 -5.14
N PHE A 41 -4.81 -0.40 -4.09
CA PHE A 41 -4.00 -1.52 -3.63
C PHE A 41 -4.56 -2.84 -4.13
N ALA A 42 -3.68 -3.71 -4.63
CA ALA A 42 -4.07 -5.07 -4.97
C ALA A 42 -4.30 -5.86 -3.69
N GLY A 43 -5.44 -6.50 -3.60
CA GLY A 43 -5.79 -7.31 -2.45
C GLY A 43 -6.45 -8.62 -2.84
N ILE A 44 -6.61 -9.45 -1.85
CA ILE A 44 -7.36 -10.70 -1.94
C ILE A 44 -8.33 -10.77 -0.77
N PHE A 45 -9.44 -11.44 -0.97
CA PHE A 45 -10.43 -11.57 0.11
C PHE A 45 -11.03 -12.94 0.16
N GLU A 46 -11.55 -13.28 1.32
CA GLU A 46 -12.30 -14.49 1.58
C GLU A 46 -13.24 -14.23 2.74
N ASN A 47 -14.52 -14.52 2.54
CA ASN A 47 -15.57 -14.22 3.52
C ASN A 47 -15.55 -12.72 3.86
N ASP A 48 -15.45 -12.37 5.13
CA ASP A 48 -15.48 -10.98 5.60
C ASP A 48 -14.07 -10.40 5.82
N GLN A 49 -13.04 -11.10 5.34
CA GLN A 49 -11.66 -10.68 5.55
C GLN A 49 -10.98 -10.40 4.23
N PHE A 50 -10.12 -9.38 4.23
CA PHE A 50 -9.25 -9.13 3.09
C PHE A 50 -7.85 -8.81 3.56
N CYS A 51 -6.88 -9.01 2.69
CA CYS A 51 -5.53 -8.54 2.96
C CYS A 51 -4.91 -7.95 1.70
N LEU A 52 -4.00 -7.02 1.91
CA LEU A 52 -3.26 -6.41 0.82
C LEU A 52 -2.08 -7.30 0.46
N ILE A 53 -1.82 -7.39 -0.85
CA ILE A 53 -0.64 -8.07 -1.33
C ILE A 53 0.54 -7.12 -1.15
N THR A 54 1.66 -7.64 -0.66
CA THR A 54 2.87 -6.85 -0.52
C THR A 54 3.97 -7.38 -1.43
N GLU A 55 4.94 -6.52 -1.68
CA GLU A 55 6.11 -6.83 -2.50
C GLU A 55 7.33 -6.16 -1.89
N GLU A 56 8.49 -6.49 -2.41
CA GLU A 56 9.72 -5.82 -2.02
C GLU A 56 9.62 -4.33 -2.37
N ALA A 57 10.00 -3.46 -1.43
CA ALA A 57 9.89 -2.03 -1.62
C ALA A 57 10.83 -1.54 -2.70
N LYS A 58 10.36 -0.56 -3.48
CA LYS A 58 11.12 0.04 -4.58
C LYS A 58 11.56 1.45 -4.22
N GLU A 59 12.72 1.83 -4.74
CA GLU A 59 13.24 3.20 -4.67
C GLU A 59 13.01 3.90 -3.33
N ASN A 60 12.20 4.98 -3.36
CA ASN A 60 11.99 5.85 -2.21
C ASN A 60 11.37 5.13 -1.01
N ILE A 61 10.45 4.20 -1.25
CA ILE A 61 9.78 3.49 -0.17
C ILE A 61 10.78 2.64 0.61
N ASN A 62 11.78 2.10 -0.09
CA ASN A 62 12.80 1.27 0.54
C ASN A 62 13.61 2.03 1.60
N GLU A 63 13.66 3.35 1.53
CA GLU A 63 14.30 4.17 2.57
C GLU A 63 13.56 4.10 3.89
N ILE A 64 12.26 3.81 3.86
CA ILE A 64 11.42 3.78 5.04
C ILE A 64 11.13 2.36 5.49
N HIS A 65 10.79 1.47 4.57
CA HIS A 65 10.42 0.09 4.89
C HIS A 65 10.81 -0.84 3.75
N HIS A 66 11.16 -2.08 4.08
CA HIS A 66 11.64 -3.05 3.08
C HIS A 66 10.51 -3.70 2.26
N ARG A 67 9.26 -3.58 2.70
CA ARG A 67 8.10 -4.10 1.98
C ARG A 67 7.14 -2.96 1.68
N GLN A 68 6.38 -3.09 0.61
CA GLN A 68 5.34 -2.13 0.25
C GLN A 68 4.09 -2.85 -0.22
N PRO A 69 2.91 -2.21 -0.10
CA PRO A 69 1.71 -2.74 -0.74
C PRO A 69 1.87 -2.74 -2.25
N VAL A 70 1.27 -3.71 -2.92
CA VAL A 70 1.22 -3.72 -4.39
C VAL A 70 0.23 -2.65 -4.83
N ILE A 71 0.74 -1.62 -5.50
CA ILE A 71 -0.05 -0.48 -5.97
C ILE A 71 -0.33 -0.64 -7.45
N LEU A 72 -1.58 -0.41 -7.84
CA LEU A 72 -2.02 -0.53 -9.23
C LEU A 72 -2.26 0.84 -9.84
N ASN A 73 -1.93 0.98 -11.12
CA ASN A 73 -2.44 2.09 -11.90
C ASN A 73 -3.89 1.84 -12.24
N GLN A 74 -4.64 2.90 -12.47
CA GLN A 74 -6.05 2.77 -12.81
C GLN A 74 -6.25 1.88 -14.06
N ALA A 75 -5.36 1.96 -15.02
CA ALA A 75 -5.42 1.15 -16.23
C ALA A 75 -5.27 -0.35 -15.95
N ASP A 76 -4.65 -0.73 -14.84
CA ASP A 76 -4.40 -2.14 -14.51
C ASP A 76 -5.48 -2.76 -13.62
N ILE A 77 -6.43 -1.97 -13.13
CA ILE A 77 -7.42 -2.46 -12.17
C ILE A 77 -8.26 -3.60 -12.76
N ASN A 78 -8.85 -3.38 -13.93
CA ASN A 78 -9.70 -4.39 -14.57
C ASN A 78 -8.90 -5.65 -14.93
N ARG A 79 -7.69 -5.47 -15.42
CA ARG A 79 -6.82 -6.58 -15.79
C ARG A 79 -6.46 -7.42 -14.56
N TYR A 80 -6.19 -6.75 -13.44
CA TYR A 80 -5.92 -7.44 -12.18
C TYR A 80 -7.14 -8.23 -11.72
N LEU A 81 -8.31 -7.60 -11.71
CA LEU A 81 -9.54 -8.23 -11.25
C LEU A 81 -9.98 -9.38 -12.16
N ASN A 82 -9.68 -9.31 -13.44
CA ASN A 82 -10.03 -10.35 -14.42
C ASN A 82 -8.98 -11.47 -14.50
N LEU A 83 -8.01 -11.48 -13.60
CA LEU A 83 -6.94 -12.48 -13.55
C LEU A 83 -6.03 -12.48 -14.78
N GLU A 84 -6.02 -11.41 -15.57
CA GLU A 84 -5.13 -11.27 -16.73
C GLU A 84 -3.69 -10.97 -16.30
N LEU A 85 -3.53 -10.33 -15.14
CA LEU A 85 -2.23 -10.00 -14.60
C LEU A 85 -1.89 -10.99 -13.50
N GLN A 86 -0.94 -11.86 -13.75
CA GLN A 86 -0.56 -12.92 -12.83
C GLN A 86 0.95 -13.02 -12.68
N GLY A 87 1.35 -13.41 -11.47
CA GLY A 87 2.73 -13.80 -11.21
C GLY A 87 3.73 -12.66 -11.16
N SER A 88 4.98 -13.06 -11.15
CA SER A 88 6.10 -12.12 -10.98
C SER A 88 6.30 -11.19 -12.17
N THR A 89 5.93 -11.63 -13.37
CA THR A 89 6.05 -10.80 -14.57
C THR A 89 5.20 -9.54 -14.45
N PHE A 90 3.97 -9.69 -13.98
CA PHE A 90 3.09 -8.55 -13.74
C PHE A 90 3.71 -7.57 -12.74
N LEU A 91 4.24 -8.10 -11.64
CA LEU A 91 4.84 -7.26 -10.60
C LEU A 91 6.06 -6.49 -11.11
N LYS A 92 6.82 -7.08 -12.03
CA LYS A 92 8.02 -6.45 -12.57
C LYS A 92 7.74 -5.41 -13.64
N GLU A 93 6.73 -5.65 -14.46
CA GLU A 93 6.46 -4.81 -15.64
C GLU A 93 5.51 -3.65 -15.38
N ARG A 94 4.72 -3.72 -14.32
CA ARG A 94 3.75 -2.66 -14.08
C ARG A 94 4.43 -1.36 -13.66
N LYS A 95 3.83 -0.25 -14.08
CA LYS A 95 4.26 1.07 -13.65
C LYS A 95 3.53 1.44 -12.37
N ILE A 96 4.27 2.05 -11.44
CA ILE A 96 3.72 2.51 -10.18
C ILE A 96 3.59 4.03 -10.23
N PRO A 97 2.48 4.61 -9.75
CA PRO A 97 2.37 6.06 -9.64
C PRO A 97 3.45 6.63 -8.73
N ASN A 98 3.88 7.85 -8.99
CA ASN A 98 4.85 8.50 -8.13
C ASN A 98 4.23 8.76 -6.75
N LEU A 99 4.95 8.39 -5.72
CA LEU A 99 4.55 8.60 -4.33
C LEU A 99 5.45 9.64 -3.69
N ILE A 100 4.87 10.42 -2.80
CA ILE A 100 5.62 11.29 -1.90
C ILE A 100 5.35 10.81 -0.48
N PHE A 101 6.26 11.12 0.43
CA PHE A 101 6.10 10.74 1.83
C PHE A 101 6.73 11.79 2.73
N TYR A 102 6.24 11.83 3.95
CA TYR A 102 6.77 12.74 4.97
C TYR A 102 6.49 12.18 6.35
N GLU A 103 7.29 12.59 7.30
CA GLU A 103 7.13 12.19 8.70
C GLU A 103 5.88 12.82 9.29
N VAL A 104 5.15 12.04 10.09
CA VAL A 104 3.96 12.50 10.79
C VAL A 104 4.10 12.25 12.30
N SER A 105 3.17 12.81 13.08
CA SER A 105 3.17 12.65 14.52
C SER A 105 3.01 11.20 14.94
N LYS A 106 3.66 10.82 16.04
CA LYS A 106 3.51 9.51 16.66
C LYS A 106 2.11 9.27 17.22
N ASP A 107 1.24 10.28 17.19
CA ASP A 107 -0.15 10.11 17.59
C ASP A 107 -0.87 9.06 16.76
N VAL A 108 -0.40 8.79 15.53
CA VAL A 108 -0.96 7.75 14.68
C VAL A 108 -0.74 6.35 15.27
N ASN A 109 0.23 6.19 16.18
CA ASN A 109 0.52 4.89 16.80
C ASN A 109 -0.60 4.42 17.74
N LYS A 110 -1.45 5.33 18.17
CA LYS A 110 -2.56 4.99 19.06
C LYS A 110 -3.81 4.75 18.23
N PRO A 111 -4.31 3.49 18.16
CA PRO A 111 -5.44 3.16 17.28
C PRO A 111 -6.72 3.94 17.55
N THR A 112 -6.88 4.48 18.75
CA THR A 112 -8.06 5.29 19.09
C THR A 112 -8.01 6.70 18.49
N ASN A 113 -6.83 7.17 18.07
CA ASN A 113 -6.72 8.46 17.40
C ASN A 113 -7.16 8.31 15.95
N ASN A 114 -8.06 9.18 15.53
CA ASN A 114 -8.59 9.16 14.17
C ASN A 114 -9.02 10.57 13.79
N SER A 115 -8.10 11.35 13.29
CA SER A 115 -8.40 12.72 12.86
C SER A 115 -7.50 13.11 11.69
N ALA A 116 -7.90 14.16 10.98
CA ALA A 116 -7.13 14.67 9.85
C ALA A 116 -5.75 15.17 10.26
N SER A 117 -5.55 15.52 11.53
CA SER A 117 -4.24 15.98 12.02
C SER A 117 -3.16 14.89 11.95
N LEU A 118 -3.56 13.61 11.90
CA LEU A 118 -2.62 12.49 11.85
C LEU A 118 -1.80 12.46 10.55
N ILE A 119 -2.31 13.06 9.48
CA ILE A 119 -1.60 13.10 8.20
C ILE A 119 -0.91 14.43 7.94
N GLN A 120 -0.84 15.30 8.93
CA GLN A 120 -0.13 16.56 8.80
C GLN A 120 1.38 16.34 8.95
N LYS A 121 2.14 16.96 8.07
CA LYS A 121 3.59 16.92 8.14
C LYS A 121 4.06 17.64 9.40
N ILE A 122 4.96 17.00 10.11
CA ILE A 122 5.58 17.61 11.30
C ILE A 122 6.86 18.35 10.94
#